data_66cd09abc2888e765e19ddbd61a4136b
#
_entry.id   66cd09abc2888e765e19ddbd61a4136b
#
_cell.length_a   1.000
_cell.length_b   1.000
_cell.length_c   1.000
_cell.angle_alpha   90.00
_cell.angle_beta   90.00
_cell.angle_gamma   90.00
#
_symmetry.space_group_name_H-M   'P 1'
#
loop_
_entity.id
_entity.type
_entity.pdbx_description
1 polymer ?
#
loop_
_entity_poly.entity_id
_entity_poly.type
_entity_poly.pdbx_seq_one_letter_code
_entity_poly.pdbx_strand_id
1 'polypeptide(L)'
;MSAYADVSLFPRDAKPLTSYRKYWAQRFGTAPFLPMSRREMDALGWDSCDIIVVTGDAYVDHPSFGMAVIGRMLEAQGFRVGIIAQPDWHSADPFRGLGRPNLFFGVTAGNMDSMINRYTADRKIRSDDAYTAGGAADKRPDRAALVYSQRCREAYKDVPIVMGGIEGSLRRIAHYDYWSDKVRRSIVIDAKCDLLLYGNAERAIVEIAHRLAAREPIETITDVRGTAFLRRSGDPTAGGWFEINSTSVDLPGRVDAHVNPYLMISEQAREQGASCAREDEAQAVADAQNRQVKSLKFVRDAASGLPRGDAPRNDESSAFAPRNDASLASTPGAGGTLVTASAEGARQSISASKPPPRERSVIRLPSYEQVKSDAVLYAHASRVLHLETNPGNARALVQAHGEGPSARDVWINPPPIPLTTAEMDHVFDLPYARSPHPVYADENGSHDHATKIPAWEMIRFSVNIMRGCFGGCTFCSITEHEGRIIQSRSEDSVIREIEAIRDKVPGFTGTISDLGGPTANMYRIGCKSPEIEAACRKPSCVYPGICPNLNTDHSALIRMYRRAR
;
A
#
# COMPACT_ATOMS: atom_id res chain seq x y z
N MET A 1 18.61 28.85 12.18
CA MET A 1 18.54 27.44 12.58
C MET A 1 17.06 27.11 12.70
N SER A 2 16.41 26.70 11.62
CA SER A 2 15.04 26.21 11.66
C SER A 2 15.12 24.77 12.11
N ALA A 3 14.73 24.52 13.36
CA ALA A 3 14.51 23.20 13.88
C ALA A 3 13.30 22.62 13.14
N TYR A 4 13.55 21.85 12.07
CA TYR A 4 12.61 20.82 11.67
C TYR A 4 12.64 19.80 12.80
N ALA A 5 11.79 20.04 13.79
CA ALA A 5 11.50 19.04 14.78
C ALA A 5 11.04 17.80 14.04
N ASP A 6 11.63 16.69 14.37
CA ASP A 6 11.19 15.33 14.01
C ASP A 6 9.84 15.11 14.74
N VAL A 7 8.79 15.79 14.24
CA VAL A 7 7.47 15.74 14.83
C VAL A 7 6.86 14.45 14.32
N SER A 8 6.89 13.41 15.14
CA SER A 8 6.14 12.21 14.88
C SER A 8 4.65 12.54 14.87
N LEU A 9 4.10 12.72 13.68
CA LEU A 9 2.73 13.11 13.36
C LEU A 9 1.71 11.99 13.59
N PHE A 10 2.21 10.81 13.88
CA PHE A 10 1.44 9.58 13.91
C PHE A 10 1.26 9.09 15.34
N PRO A 11 0.25 8.23 15.59
CA PRO A 11 -0.05 7.78 16.94
C PRO A 11 1.23 7.45 17.69
N ARG A 12 1.35 7.97 18.91
CA ARG A 12 2.51 7.79 19.81
C ARG A 12 2.87 6.33 20.09
N ASP A 13 2.08 5.40 19.54
CA ASP A 13 2.11 3.96 19.83
C ASP A 13 2.90 3.14 18.80
N ALA A 14 3.50 3.76 17.76
CA ALA A 14 4.35 3.03 16.84
C ALA A 14 5.65 2.64 17.52
N LYS A 15 5.84 1.33 17.75
CA LYS A 15 7.06 0.81 18.36
C LYS A 15 8.25 1.05 17.43
N PRO A 16 9.32 1.73 17.87
CA PRO A 16 10.49 1.98 17.04
C PRO A 16 11.16 0.68 16.58
N LEU A 17 11.66 0.64 15.34
CA LEU A 17 12.36 -0.53 14.78
C LEU A 17 13.52 -1.02 15.63
N THR A 18 14.23 -0.10 16.28
CA THR A 18 15.42 -0.40 17.09
C THR A 18 15.09 -0.81 18.53
N SER A 19 13.82 -0.76 18.94
CA SER A 19 13.41 -1.03 20.33
C SER A 19 13.14 -2.49 20.64
N TYR A 20 13.14 -3.37 19.64
CA TYR A 20 12.91 -4.80 19.84
C TYR A 20 14.14 -5.47 20.46
N ARG A 21 13.92 -6.35 21.42
CA ARG A 21 14.97 -7.22 21.91
C ARG A 21 15.40 -8.15 20.78
N LYS A 22 16.71 -8.18 20.49
CA LYS A 22 17.22 -9.05 19.43
C LYS A 22 16.89 -10.52 19.69
N TYR A 23 16.56 -11.22 18.62
CA TYR A 23 16.29 -12.65 18.67
C TYR A 23 17.57 -13.42 19.03
N TRP A 24 17.43 -14.60 19.60
CA TRP A 24 18.55 -15.38 20.14
C TRP A 24 19.62 -15.74 19.10
N ALA A 25 19.24 -15.83 17.82
CA ALA A 25 20.16 -16.18 16.76
C ALA A 25 21.13 -15.04 16.38
N GLN A 26 21.01 -13.84 16.97
CA GLN A 26 22.01 -12.75 16.85
C GLN A 26 23.44 -13.23 17.15
N ARG A 27 23.60 -14.27 17.94
CA ARG A 27 24.92 -14.89 18.26
C ARG A 27 25.72 -15.37 17.05
N PHE A 28 25.06 -15.61 15.91
CA PHE A 28 25.73 -16.03 14.67
C PHE A 28 26.39 -14.86 13.91
N GLY A 29 26.14 -13.62 14.36
CA GLY A 29 26.67 -12.42 13.70
C GLY A 29 25.93 -12.07 12.42
N THR A 30 26.52 -11.19 11.62
CA THR A 30 26.01 -10.73 10.34
C THR A 30 26.63 -11.55 9.21
N ALA A 31 25.83 -12.12 8.34
CA ALA A 31 26.31 -12.87 7.19
C ALA A 31 26.92 -11.92 6.13
N PRO A 32 28.01 -12.27 5.45
CA PRO A 32 28.55 -11.48 4.32
C PRO A 32 27.49 -11.28 3.23
N PHE A 33 26.77 -12.34 2.89
CA PHE A 33 25.53 -12.38 2.13
C PHE A 33 24.51 -13.25 2.85
N LEU A 34 23.23 -12.96 2.69
CA LEU A 34 22.19 -13.86 3.15
C LEU A 34 22.27 -15.16 2.33
N PRO A 35 22.28 -16.35 2.96
CA PRO A 35 22.56 -17.60 2.24
C PRO A 35 21.45 -17.95 1.26
N MET A 36 21.86 -18.43 0.08
CA MET A 36 20.99 -18.96 -0.98
C MET A 36 21.12 -20.49 -1.11
N SER A 37 22.02 -21.10 -0.38
CA SER A 37 22.28 -22.55 -0.45
C SER A 37 22.53 -23.14 0.94
N ARG A 38 22.32 -24.46 1.03
CA ARG A 38 22.62 -25.21 2.25
C ARG A 38 24.11 -25.12 2.63
N ARG A 39 24.99 -25.16 1.63
CA ARG A 39 26.45 -25.02 1.83
C ARG A 39 26.80 -23.69 2.51
N GLU A 40 26.15 -22.61 2.12
CA GLU A 40 26.37 -21.30 2.73
C GLU A 40 25.81 -21.23 4.15
N MET A 41 24.66 -21.85 4.41
CA MET A 41 24.14 -22.00 5.77
C MET A 41 25.12 -22.77 6.67
N ASP A 42 25.67 -23.88 6.17
CA ASP A 42 26.65 -24.71 6.90
C ASP A 42 27.94 -23.91 7.20
N ALA A 43 28.39 -23.07 6.25
CA ALA A 43 29.54 -22.17 6.46
C ALA A 43 29.29 -21.11 7.53
N LEU A 44 28.02 -20.69 7.71
CA LEU A 44 27.59 -19.78 8.77
C LEU A 44 27.28 -20.49 10.10
N GLY A 45 27.38 -21.83 10.13
CA GLY A 45 27.02 -22.64 11.29
C GLY A 45 25.50 -22.72 11.54
N TRP A 46 24.68 -22.51 10.50
CA TRP A 46 23.23 -22.55 10.63
C TRP A 46 22.67 -23.93 10.26
N ASP A 47 21.95 -24.52 11.17
CA ASP A 47 21.18 -25.75 10.96
C ASP A 47 19.86 -25.51 10.20
N SER A 48 19.28 -24.30 10.34
CA SER A 48 18.01 -23.90 9.75
C SER A 48 17.96 -22.38 9.58
N CYS A 49 17.08 -21.92 8.70
CA CYS A 49 16.68 -20.51 8.64
C CYS A 49 15.46 -20.27 9.55
N ASP A 50 15.40 -19.10 10.17
CA ASP A 50 14.19 -18.68 10.87
C ASP A 50 13.16 -18.17 9.88
N ILE A 51 13.61 -17.44 8.86
CA ILE A 51 12.79 -16.85 7.80
C ILE A 51 13.46 -17.16 6.46
N ILE A 52 12.65 -17.47 5.44
CA ILE A 52 13.13 -17.63 4.06
C ILE A 52 12.35 -16.66 3.19
N VAL A 53 13.07 -15.77 2.48
CA VAL A 53 12.49 -14.82 1.54
C VAL A 53 12.59 -15.40 0.12
N VAL A 54 11.44 -15.56 -0.53
CA VAL A 54 11.31 -16.02 -1.91
C VAL A 54 11.03 -14.82 -2.81
N THR A 55 11.83 -14.64 -3.85
CA THR A 55 11.76 -13.47 -4.74
C THR A 55 11.85 -13.85 -6.21
N GLY A 56 11.19 -13.05 -7.07
CA GLY A 56 11.28 -13.16 -8.52
C GLY A 56 12.53 -12.51 -9.13
N ASP A 57 13.28 -11.72 -8.36
CA ASP A 57 14.52 -11.09 -8.80
C ASP A 57 15.74 -11.92 -8.41
N ALA A 58 16.82 -11.81 -9.18
CA ALA A 58 18.13 -12.24 -8.75
C ALA A 58 18.55 -11.51 -7.47
N TYR A 59 19.20 -12.19 -6.54
CA TYR A 59 19.58 -11.59 -5.27
C TYR A 59 20.74 -10.61 -5.44
N VAL A 60 20.42 -9.35 -5.22
CA VAL A 60 21.39 -8.25 -5.10
C VAL A 60 21.28 -7.68 -3.71
N ASP A 61 22.38 -7.72 -2.96
CA ASP A 61 22.42 -7.19 -1.59
C ASP A 61 22.66 -5.68 -1.59
N HIS A 62 21.59 -4.94 -1.95
CA HIS A 62 21.65 -3.50 -2.14
C HIS A 62 20.37 -2.83 -1.59
N PRO A 63 20.45 -1.63 -0.99
CA PRO A 63 19.30 -0.95 -0.38
C PRO A 63 18.19 -0.53 -1.37
N SER A 64 18.41 -0.65 -2.69
CA SER A 64 17.40 -0.47 -3.72
C SER A 64 16.65 -1.76 -4.09
N PHE A 65 16.98 -2.89 -3.47
CA PHE A 65 16.31 -4.17 -3.69
C PHE A 65 15.49 -4.57 -2.46
N GLY A 66 14.18 -4.71 -2.64
CA GLY A 66 13.26 -4.96 -1.53
C GLY A 66 13.58 -6.21 -0.72
N MET A 67 14.03 -7.31 -1.38
CA MET A 67 14.41 -8.53 -0.67
C MET A 67 15.64 -8.31 0.23
N ALA A 68 16.60 -7.49 -0.21
CA ALA A 68 17.79 -7.17 0.59
C ALA A 68 17.41 -6.29 1.78
N VAL A 69 16.57 -5.27 1.58
CA VAL A 69 16.09 -4.41 2.66
C VAL A 69 15.39 -5.22 3.74
N ILE A 70 14.44 -6.05 3.36
CA ILE A 70 13.68 -6.88 4.31
C ILE A 70 14.58 -7.94 4.96
N GLY A 71 15.42 -8.61 4.16
CA GLY A 71 16.32 -9.63 4.68
C GLY A 71 17.34 -9.08 5.68
N ARG A 72 18.02 -7.97 5.34
CA ARG A 72 18.98 -7.31 6.23
C ARG A 72 18.32 -6.71 7.47
N MET A 73 17.10 -6.17 7.33
CA MET A 73 16.34 -5.67 8.48
C MET A 73 16.01 -6.80 9.46
N LEU A 74 15.56 -7.96 8.98
CA LEU A 74 15.25 -9.12 9.81
C LEU A 74 16.52 -9.72 10.42
N GLU A 75 17.62 -9.80 9.67
CA GLU A 75 18.94 -10.19 10.20
C GLU A 75 19.39 -9.24 11.32
N ALA A 76 19.23 -7.93 11.12
CA ALA A 76 19.53 -6.93 12.14
C ALA A 76 18.64 -7.08 13.39
N GLN A 77 17.47 -7.72 13.31
CA GLN A 77 16.66 -8.12 14.47
C GLN A 77 17.15 -9.43 15.12
N GLY A 78 18.17 -10.08 14.55
CA GLY A 78 18.81 -11.29 15.07
C GLY A 78 18.20 -12.58 14.52
N PHE A 79 17.44 -12.55 13.43
CA PHE A 79 16.92 -13.75 12.76
C PHE A 79 17.90 -14.28 11.71
N ARG A 80 17.91 -15.59 11.51
CA ARG A 80 18.62 -16.26 10.41
C ARG A 80 17.73 -16.20 9.17
N VAL A 81 18.16 -15.45 8.18
CA VAL A 81 17.36 -15.19 6.96
C VAL A 81 18.04 -15.81 5.75
N GLY A 82 17.35 -16.70 5.05
CA GLY A 82 17.79 -17.26 3.77
C GLY A 82 17.03 -16.64 2.59
N ILE A 83 17.62 -16.66 1.41
CA ILE A 83 17.02 -16.15 0.17
C ILE A 83 16.86 -17.29 -0.83
N ILE A 84 15.66 -17.44 -1.39
CA ILE A 84 15.39 -18.24 -2.58
C ILE A 84 15.05 -17.27 -3.71
N ALA A 85 16.03 -17.01 -4.58
CA ALA A 85 15.90 -16.09 -5.69
C ALA A 85 15.60 -16.85 -6.98
N GLN A 86 14.57 -16.41 -7.71
CA GLN A 86 14.16 -16.97 -9.01
C GLN A 86 14.08 -18.52 -9.02
N PRO A 87 13.37 -19.14 -8.06
CA PRO A 87 13.23 -20.59 -8.04
C PRO A 87 12.51 -21.10 -9.29
N ASP A 88 12.88 -22.30 -9.74
CA ASP A 88 12.07 -23.02 -10.71
C ASP A 88 10.70 -23.33 -10.07
N TRP A 89 9.65 -22.76 -10.67
CA TRP A 89 8.28 -22.84 -10.13
C TRP A 89 7.46 -24.02 -10.68
N HIS A 90 8.06 -24.88 -11.51
CA HIS A 90 7.36 -26.04 -12.07
C HIS A 90 7.13 -27.13 -11.01
N SER A 91 7.94 -27.13 -9.94
CA SER A 91 7.73 -28.02 -8.79
C SER A 91 7.91 -27.27 -7.46
N ALA A 92 7.58 -27.92 -6.33
CA ALA A 92 7.81 -27.39 -5.00
C ALA A 92 9.23 -27.66 -4.47
N ASP A 93 10.06 -28.44 -5.16
CA ASP A 93 11.37 -28.88 -4.66
C ASP A 93 12.37 -27.73 -4.50
N PRO A 94 12.47 -26.74 -5.42
CA PRO A 94 13.35 -25.60 -5.21
C PRO A 94 13.01 -24.80 -3.95
N PHE A 95 11.75 -24.81 -3.54
CA PHE A 95 11.28 -24.11 -2.33
C PHE A 95 11.65 -24.86 -1.03
N ARG A 96 12.19 -26.09 -1.14
CA ARG A 96 12.74 -26.88 -0.03
C ARG A 96 14.26 -26.77 0.10
N GLY A 97 14.92 -26.07 -0.82
CA GLY A 97 16.39 -26.04 -0.95
C GLY A 97 17.13 -25.58 0.31
N LEU A 98 16.55 -24.65 1.08
CA LEU A 98 17.09 -24.19 2.37
C LEU A 98 16.50 -24.92 3.59
N GLY A 99 15.61 -25.89 3.37
CA GLY A 99 14.87 -26.56 4.43
C GLY A 99 13.60 -25.79 4.85
N ARG A 100 12.98 -26.27 5.92
CA ARG A 100 11.78 -25.66 6.51
C ARG A 100 12.18 -24.45 7.35
N PRO A 101 11.62 -23.24 7.09
CA PRO A 101 11.87 -22.11 7.98
C PRO A 101 11.17 -22.31 9.34
N ASN A 102 11.77 -21.79 10.40
CA ASN A 102 11.24 -21.93 11.75
C ASN A 102 9.98 -21.06 11.98
N LEU A 103 9.89 -19.92 11.28
CA LEU A 103 8.82 -18.92 11.50
C LEU A 103 7.91 -18.79 10.30
N PHE A 104 8.43 -18.35 9.14
CA PHE A 104 7.59 -18.11 7.95
C PHE A 104 8.39 -18.02 6.64
N PHE A 105 7.65 -18.16 5.53
CA PHE A 105 8.11 -17.73 4.21
C PHE A 105 7.69 -16.27 3.96
N GLY A 106 8.64 -15.40 3.63
CA GLY A 106 8.37 -14.10 3.02
C GLY A 106 8.32 -14.23 1.50
N VAL A 107 7.24 -13.81 0.84
CA VAL A 107 7.07 -14.00 -0.61
C VAL A 107 6.88 -12.66 -1.31
N THR A 108 7.66 -12.41 -2.37
CA THR A 108 7.54 -11.23 -3.23
C THR A 108 7.75 -11.57 -4.70
N ALA A 109 7.16 -10.79 -5.60
CA ALA A 109 7.45 -10.87 -7.03
C ALA A 109 8.82 -10.29 -7.41
N GLY A 110 9.41 -9.48 -6.52
CA GLY A 110 10.61 -8.69 -6.77
C GLY A 110 10.32 -7.19 -6.70
N ASN A 111 11.22 -6.37 -7.23
CA ASN A 111 11.10 -4.91 -7.24
C ASN A 111 9.99 -4.40 -8.16
N MET A 112 9.66 -5.17 -9.19
CA MET A 112 8.61 -4.84 -10.15
C MET A 112 7.46 -5.83 -10.06
N ASP A 113 6.28 -5.40 -10.54
CA ASP A 113 5.19 -6.32 -10.83
C ASP A 113 5.61 -7.30 -11.93
N SER A 114 5.40 -8.61 -11.71
CA SER A 114 5.86 -9.65 -12.63
C SER A 114 5.27 -9.54 -14.03
N MET A 115 4.01 -9.08 -14.13
CA MET A 115 3.36 -8.89 -15.43
C MET A 115 3.96 -7.70 -16.21
N ILE A 116 4.27 -6.59 -15.52
CA ILE A 116 4.94 -5.42 -16.14
C ILE A 116 6.36 -5.78 -16.54
N ASN A 117 7.03 -6.60 -15.75
CA ASN A 117 8.38 -7.03 -16.04
C ASN A 117 8.45 -7.97 -17.24
N ARG A 118 7.44 -8.83 -17.42
CA ARG A 118 7.39 -9.82 -18.51
C ARG A 118 6.76 -9.29 -19.79
N TYR A 119 5.81 -8.37 -19.72
CA TYR A 119 5.05 -7.91 -20.88
C TYR A 119 5.18 -6.40 -21.09
N THR A 120 5.10 -6.00 -22.36
CA THR A 120 4.94 -4.59 -22.75
C THR A 120 3.48 -4.14 -22.55
N ALA A 121 3.23 -2.83 -22.69
CA ALA A 121 1.88 -2.29 -22.72
C ALA A 121 1.01 -2.87 -23.84
N ASP A 122 1.63 -3.26 -24.96
CA ASP A 122 0.96 -3.92 -26.10
C ASP A 122 0.75 -5.43 -25.88
N ARG A 123 0.94 -5.92 -24.65
CA ARG A 123 0.83 -7.35 -24.28
C ARG A 123 1.83 -8.27 -25.00
N LYS A 124 2.92 -7.74 -25.53
CA LYS A 124 3.99 -8.53 -26.13
C LYS A 124 4.98 -8.98 -25.06
N ILE A 125 5.48 -10.20 -25.18
CA ILE A 125 6.50 -10.73 -24.28
C ILE A 125 7.79 -9.94 -24.50
N ARG A 126 8.45 -9.53 -23.42
CA ARG A 126 9.79 -8.91 -23.45
C ARG A 126 10.84 -9.97 -23.71
N SER A 127 11.87 -9.60 -24.44
CA SER A 127 13.02 -10.45 -24.74
C SER A 127 14.05 -10.50 -23.60
N ASP A 128 13.92 -9.61 -22.62
CA ASP A 128 14.87 -9.42 -21.53
C ASP A 128 14.17 -9.14 -20.19
N ASP A 129 14.87 -9.41 -19.10
CA ASP A 129 14.47 -9.09 -17.74
C ASP A 129 15.62 -8.41 -17.02
N ALA A 130 15.47 -7.13 -16.73
CA ALA A 130 16.51 -6.32 -16.09
C ALA A 130 16.93 -6.81 -14.70
N TYR A 131 16.08 -7.58 -14.03
CA TYR A 131 16.32 -8.11 -12.67
C TYR A 131 16.86 -9.54 -12.66
N THR A 132 17.31 -10.03 -13.79
CA THR A 132 17.86 -11.38 -13.96
C THR A 132 19.32 -11.31 -14.42
N ALA A 133 20.13 -12.29 -13.99
CA ALA A 133 21.51 -12.42 -14.44
C ALA A 133 21.58 -12.54 -15.97
N GLY A 134 22.45 -11.73 -16.59
CA GLY A 134 22.56 -11.62 -18.05
C GLY A 134 21.34 -11.00 -18.74
N GLY A 135 20.40 -10.45 -18.02
CA GLY A 135 19.14 -9.95 -18.59
C GLY A 135 18.22 -11.06 -19.12
N ALA A 136 18.43 -12.32 -18.73
CA ALA A 136 17.73 -13.48 -19.29
C ALA A 136 16.23 -13.42 -18.99
N ALA A 137 15.41 -13.48 -20.02
CA ALA A 137 13.95 -13.58 -19.89
C ALA A 137 13.51 -14.95 -19.31
N ASP A 138 12.24 -15.04 -18.96
CA ASP A 138 11.57 -16.29 -18.56
C ASP A 138 12.09 -16.95 -17.27
N LYS A 139 12.70 -16.16 -16.37
CA LYS A 139 13.17 -16.65 -15.05
C LYS A 139 12.15 -16.48 -13.94
N ARG A 140 10.97 -15.95 -14.23
CA ARG A 140 9.85 -15.83 -13.27
C ARG A 140 8.53 -16.17 -13.93
N PRO A 141 7.56 -16.74 -13.18
CA PRO A 141 6.22 -17.00 -13.71
C PRO A 141 5.41 -15.69 -13.83
N ASP A 142 4.37 -15.74 -14.61
CA ASP A 142 3.30 -14.76 -14.55
C ASP A 142 2.72 -14.72 -13.12
N ARG A 143 2.49 -13.50 -12.59
CA ARG A 143 1.98 -13.30 -11.23
C ARG A 143 2.81 -14.06 -10.18
N ALA A 144 4.11 -13.78 -10.18
CA ALA A 144 5.11 -14.53 -9.43
C ALA A 144 4.78 -14.65 -7.94
N ALA A 145 4.30 -13.57 -7.29
CA ALA A 145 3.94 -13.61 -5.87
C ALA A 145 2.86 -14.68 -5.58
N LEU A 146 1.86 -14.80 -6.45
CA LEU A 146 0.82 -15.82 -6.34
C LEU A 146 1.40 -17.24 -6.49
N VAL A 147 2.17 -17.47 -7.56
CA VAL A 147 2.73 -18.80 -7.87
C VAL A 147 3.70 -19.25 -6.77
N TYR A 148 4.60 -18.38 -6.35
CA TYR A 148 5.56 -18.70 -5.29
C TYR A 148 4.88 -18.99 -3.95
N SER A 149 3.84 -18.24 -3.60
CA SER A 149 3.06 -18.50 -2.39
C SER A 149 2.42 -19.91 -2.41
N GLN A 150 1.82 -20.29 -3.54
CA GLN A 150 1.25 -21.62 -3.70
C GLN A 150 2.31 -22.72 -3.63
N ARG A 151 3.51 -22.50 -4.20
CA ARG A 151 4.63 -23.46 -4.12
C ARG A 151 5.21 -23.56 -2.71
N CYS A 152 5.32 -22.47 -1.97
CA CYS A 152 5.67 -22.50 -0.55
C CYS A 152 4.67 -23.33 0.26
N ARG A 153 3.37 -23.14 0.01
CA ARG A 153 2.30 -23.91 0.67
C ARG A 153 2.33 -25.40 0.31
N GLU A 154 2.71 -25.72 -0.92
CA GLU A 154 2.90 -27.11 -1.36
C GLU A 154 4.15 -27.73 -0.72
N ALA A 155 5.24 -26.96 -0.62
CA ALA A 155 6.47 -27.40 0.03
C ALA A 155 6.27 -27.72 1.51
N TYR A 156 5.58 -26.83 2.24
CA TYR A 156 5.34 -26.97 3.69
C TYR A 156 3.95 -26.40 4.04
N LYS A 157 3.00 -27.30 4.25
CA LYS A 157 1.56 -26.97 4.42
C LYS A 157 1.26 -26.09 5.62
N ASP A 158 2.04 -26.23 6.69
CA ASP A 158 1.81 -25.65 8.01
C ASP A 158 2.72 -24.43 8.29
N VAL A 159 3.61 -24.08 7.38
CA VAL A 159 4.47 -22.90 7.54
C VAL A 159 3.70 -21.64 7.14
N PRO A 160 3.70 -20.60 8.00
CA PRO A 160 3.09 -19.31 7.66
C PRO A 160 3.69 -18.70 6.38
N ILE A 161 2.85 -18.04 5.59
CA ILE A 161 3.24 -17.33 4.38
C ILE A 161 2.87 -15.85 4.53
N VAL A 162 3.89 -15.01 4.57
CA VAL A 162 3.78 -13.54 4.63
C VAL A 162 4.16 -12.98 3.26
N MET A 163 3.19 -12.46 2.54
CA MET A 163 3.41 -11.89 1.21
C MET A 163 3.68 -10.39 1.30
N GLY A 164 4.52 -9.85 0.43
CA GLY A 164 4.80 -8.42 0.33
C GLY A 164 5.18 -7.96 -1.08
N GLY A 165 5.65 -6.73 -1.19
CA GLY A 165 6.07 -6.10 -2.43
C GLY A 165 4.94 -5.44 -3.21
N ILE A 166 5.30 -4.80 -4.33
CA ILE A 166 4.38 -3.97 -5.13
C ILE A 166 3.23 -4.80 -5.72
N GLU A 167 3.52 -6.00 -6.21
CA GLU A 167 2.49 -6.88 -6.80
C GLU A 167 1.39 -7.23 -5.79
N GLY A 168 1.76 -7.55 -4.55
CA GLY A 168 0.81 -7.78 -3.47
C GLY A 168 0.03 -6.52 -3.09
N SER A 169 0.73 -5.40 -2.93
CA SER A 169 0.12 -4.12 -2.54
C SER A 169 -0.98 -3.68 -3.51
N LEU A 170 -0.73 -3.79 -4.82
CA LEU A 170 -1.68 -3.37 -5.86
C LEU A 170 -2.87 -4.32 -6.03
N ARG A 171 -2.74 -5.57 -5.56
CA ARG A 171 -3.76 -6.61 -5.70
C ARG A 171 -4.43 -7.01 -4.38
N ARG A 172 -4.36 -6.15 -3.36
CA ARG A 172 -4.92 -6.43 -2.02
C ARG A 172 -6.45 -6.46 -1.96
N ILE A 173 -7.14 -5.84 -2.94
CA ILE A 173 -8.59 -5.96 -3.17
C ILE A 173 -8.85 -6.60 -4.54
N ALA A 174 -10.12 -6.76 -4.91
CA ALA A 174 -10.48 -7.10 -6.28
C ALA A 174 -9.87 -6.07 -7.24
N HIS A 175 -9.19 -6.54 -8.28
CA HIS A 175 -8.40 -5.70 -9.17
C HIS A 175 -8.59 -6.07 -10.63
N TYR A 176 -8.53 -5.09 -11.53
CA TYR A 176 -8.54 -5.32 -12.95
C TYR A 176 -7.18 -5.82 -13.44
N ASP A 177 -7.17 -6.99 -14.04
CA ASP A 177 -6.00 -7.58 -14.67
C ASP A 177 -6.00 -7.24 -16.16
N TYR A 178 -5.20 -6.26 -16.53
CA TYR A 178 -5.08 -5.74 -17.90
C TYR A 178 -4.74 -6.83 -18.93
N TRP A 179 -3.89 -7.80 -18.57
CA TRP A 179 -3.45 -8.84 -19.52
C TRP A 179 -4.50 -9.89 -19.80
N SER A 180 -5.31 -10.26 -18.81
CA SER A 180 -6.43 -11.20 -18.97
C SER A 180 -7.77 -10.51 -19.24
N ASP A 181 -7.82 -9.18 -19.22
CA ASP A 181 -9.02 -8.36 -19.41
C ASP A 181 -10.17 -8.76 -18.49
N LYS A 182 -9.86 -8.94 -17.22
CA LYS A 182 -10.82 -9.42 -16.21
C LYS A 182 -10.57 -8.77 -14.85
N VAL A 183 -11.65 -8.56 -14.11
CA VAL A 183 -11.53 -8.28 -12.67
C VAL A 183 -11.26 -9.60 -11.96
N ARG A 184 -10.14 -9.65 -11.23
CA ARG A 184 -9.70 -10.81 -10.43
C ARG A 184 -9.98 -10.57 -8.96
N ARG A 185 -10.03 -11.65 -8.20
CA ARG A 185 -10.15 -11.59 -6.73
C ARG A 185 -8.91 -10.98 -6.11
N SER A 186 -9.01 -10.58 -4.85
CA SER A 186 -7.83 -10.23 -4.04
C SER A 186 -6.77 -11.33 -4.11
N ILE A 187 -5.50 -10.93 -4.22
CA ILE A 187 -4.36 -11.87 -4.23
C ILE A 187 -4.27 -12.67 -2.93
N VAL A 188 -4.76 -12.13 -1.81
CA VAL A 188 -4.77 -12.83 -0.51
C VAL A 188 -5.54 -14.15 -0.60
N ILE A 189 -6.63 -14.18 -1.39
CA ILE A 189 -7.44 -15.39 -1.61
C ILE A 189 -6.73 -16.33 -2.59
N ASP A 190 -6.30 -15.80 -3.73
CA ASP A 190 -5.77 -16.64 -4.81
C ASP A 190 -4.41 -17.23 -4.46
N ALA A 191 -3.57 -16.50 -3.76
CA ALA A 191 -2.25 -16.95 -3.32
C ALA A 191 -2.28 -17.84 -2.07
N LYS A 192 -3.37 -17.86 -1.32
CA LYS A 192 -3.50 -18.59 -0.04
C LYS A 192 -2.41 -18.21 0.96
N CYS A 193 -1.98 -16.93 0.97
CA CYS A 193 -1.10 -16.41 2.00
C CYS A 193 -1.88 -16.16 3.30
N ASP A 194 -1.18 -16.21 4.42
CA ASP A 194 -1.79 -15.98 5.73
C ASP A 194 -1.89 -14.48 6.03
N LEU A 195 -0.85 -13.72 5.69
CA LEU A 195 -0.81 -12.27 5.77
C LEU A 195 -0.24 -11.67 4.49
N LEU A 196 -0.83 -10.56 4.04
CA LEU A 196 -0.25 -9.68 3.03
C LEU A 196 0.21 -8.40 3.71
N LEU A 197 1.46 -8.00 3.46
CA LEU A 197 2.01 -6.70 3.83
C LEU A 197 1.94 -5.77 2.62
N TYR A 198 1.39 -4.58 2.79
CA TYR A 198 1.36 -3.57 1.75
C TYR A 198 2.01 -2.27 2.22
N GLY A 199 2.52 -1.52 1.28
CA GLY A 199 3.29 -0.32 1.60
C GLY A 199 4.72 -0.61 2.03
N ASN A 200 5.36 0.35 2.69
CA ASN A 200 6.66 0.19 3.32
C ASN A 200 6.51 -0.73 4.55
N ALA A 201 7.01 -1.94 4.45
CA ALA A 201 6.65 -3.04 5.34
C ALA A 201 7.63 -3.27 6.50
N GLU A 202 8.66 -2.44 6.66
CA GLU A 202 9.75 -2.66 7.63
C GLU A 202 9.23 -2.82 9.06
N ARG A 203 8.30 -1.93 9.51
CA ARG A 203 7.69 -2.05 10.84
C ARG A 203 6.86 -3.31 10.98
N ALA A 204 5.98 -3.54 10.00
CA ALA A 204 5.05 -4.67 10.04
C ALA A 204 5.78 -6.00 10.05
N ILE A 205 6.80 -6.18 9.19
CA ILE A 205 7.52 -7.46 9.11
C ILE A 205 8.34 -7.74 10.36
N VAL A 206 8.95 -6.70 10.96
CA VAL A 206 9.69 -6.83 12.22
C VAL A 206 8.76 -7.22 13.36
N GLU A 207 7.62 -6.55 13.48
CA GLU A 207 6.62 -6.89 14.51
C GLU A 207 6.11 -8.31 14.36
N ILE A 208 5.69 -8.70 13.15
CA ILE A 208 5.20 -10.05 12.85
C ILE A 208 6.26 -11.11 13.16
N ALA A 209 7.52 -10.88 12.76
CA ALA A 209 8.61 -11.82 13.04
C ALA A 209 8.81 -12.04 14.55
N HIS A 210 8.79 -10.97 15.34
CA HIS A 210 8.91 -11.08 16.80
C HIS A 210 7.69 -11.73 17.46
N ARG A 211 6.49 -11.48 16.97
CA ARG A 211 5.24 -12.10 17.49
C ARG A 211 5.23 -13.60 17.20
N LEU A 212 5.58 -14.01 15.97
CA LEU A 212 5.73 -15.42 15.61
C LEU A 212 6.85 -16.10 16.40
N ALA A 213 7.98 -15.41 16.63
CA ALA A 213 9.06 -15.91 17.49
C ALA A 213 8.63 -16.08 18.95
N ALA A 214 7.65 -15.29 19.42
CA ALA A 214 6.98 -15.46 20.70
C ALA A 214 5.90 -16.56 20.69
N ARG A 215 5.76 -17.30 19.56
CA ARG A 215 4.78 -18.38 19.35
C ARG A 215 3.33 -17.90 19.29
N GLU A 216 3.10 -16.64 18.94
CA GLU A 216 1.74 -16.17 18.64
C GLU A 216 1.30 -16.77 17.30
N PRO A 217 0.11 -17.40 17.22
CA PRO A 217 -0.38 -17.96 15.96
C PRO A 217 -0.60 -16.86 14.91
N ILE A 218 -0.23 -17.11 13.64
CA ILE A 218 -0.32 -16.13 12.57
C ILE A 218 -1.75 -15.60 12.37
N GLU A 219 -2.74 -16.45 12.52
CA GLU A 219 -4.17 -16.13 12.38
C GLU A 219 -4.69 -15.16 13.44
N THR A 220 -3.98 -15.00 14.55
CA THR A 220 -4.33 -14.04 15.61
C THR A 220 -3.69 -12.67 15.40
N ILE A 221 -2.70 -12.57 14.51
CA ILE A 221 -1.99 -11.31 14.18
C ILE A 221 -2.84 -10.49 13.19
N THR A 222 -3.88 -9.84 13.68
CA THR A 222 -4.88 -9.12 12.86
C THR A 222 -4.87 -7.61 13.06
N ASP A 223 -4.02 -7.09 13.92
CA ASP A 223 -4.00 -5.70 14.40
C ASP A 223 -2.81 -4.88 13.86
N VAL A 224 -1.91 -5.50 13.09
CA VAL A 224 -0.72 -4.82 12.53
C VAL A 224 -1.12 -3.94 11.34
N ARG A 225 -0.73 -2.66 11.37
CA ARG A 225 -0.99 -1.71 10.28
C ARG A 225 -0.22 -2.09 9.02
N GLY A 226 -0.81 -1.78 7.85
CA GLY A 226 -0.20 -2.15 6.56
C GLY A 226 -0.34 -3.64 6.23
N THR A 227 -1.31 -4.33 6.83
CA THR A 227 -1.57 -5.75 6.55
C THR A 227 -2.95 -5.99 5.97
N ALA A 228 -3.09 -7.10 5.25
CA ALA A 228 -4.38 -7.63 4.84
C ALA A 228 -4.43 -9.15 5.09
N PHE A 229 -5.60 -9.66 5.48
CA PHE A 229 -5.81 -11.07 5.82
C PHE A 229 -7.25 -11.50 5.53
N LEU A 230 -7.48 -12.82 5.61
CA LEU A 230 -8.79 -13.42 5.40
C LEU A 230 -9.50 -13.67 6.72
N ARG A 231 -10.82 -13.42 6.73
CA ARG A 231 -11.71 -13.87 7.79
C ARG A 231 -13.01 -14.43 7.19
N ARG A 232 -13.82 -15.11 7.98
CA ARG A 232 -15.17 -15.50 7.53
C ARG A 232 -16.03 -14.26 7.36
N SER A 233 -16.82 -14.23 6.30
CA SER A 233 -17.78 -13.16 6.09
C SER A 233 -18.88 -13.26 7.15
N GLY A 234 -19.20 -12.11 7.78
CA GLY A 234 -20.18 -12.06 8.86
C GLY A 234 -19.65 -12.38 10.26
N ASP A 235 -18.39 -12.78 10.41
CA ASP A 235 -17.79 -12.86 11.75
C ASP A 235 -17.87 -11.48 12.42
N PRO A 236 -18.28 -11.41 13.69
CA PRO A 236 -18.33 -10.14 14.40
C PRO A 236 -16.96 -9.47 14.34
N THR A 237 -16.95 -8.17 14.09
CA THR A 237 -15.71 -7.40 14.11
C THR A 237 -15.07 -7.50 15.49
N ALA A 238 -14.03 -8.32 15.61
CA ALA A 238 -13.29 -8.43 16.85
C ALA A 238 -12.74 -7.06 17.27
N GLY A 239 -12.78 -6.73 18.55
CA GLY A 239 -12.17 -5.51 19.07
C GLY A 239 -13.00 -4.23 18.96
N GLY A 240 -14.31 -4.31 18.68
CA GLY A 240 -15.20 -3.14 18.74
C GLY A 240 -15.08 -2.18 17.54
N TRP A 241 -14.81 -2.71 16.35
CA TRP A 241 -14.85 -1.97 15.10
C TRP A 241 -16.30 -1.68 14.68
N PHE A 242 -16.52 -0.51 14.05
CA PHE A 242 -17.80 -0.07 13.51
C PHE A 242 -17.75 -0.16 11.98
N GLU A 243 -18.61 -0.98 11.42
CA GLU A 243 -18.70 -1.11 9.95
C GLU A 243 -19.58 0.01 9.38
N ILE A 244 -19.07 0.67 8.33
CA ILE A 244 -19.80 1.67 7.54
C ILE A 244 -19.78 1.29 6.06
N ASN A 245 -20.82 1.67 5.31
CA ASN A 245 -20.86 1.42 3.89
C ASN A 245 -19.97 2.43 3.13
N SER A 246 -19.33 1.97 2.05
CA SER A 246 -18.49 2.83 1.19
C SER A 246 -19.25 4.03 0.60
N THR A 247 -20.56 3.91 0.35
CA THR A 247 -21.40 5.00 -0.15
C THR A 247 -21.57 6.13 0.86
N SER A 248 -21.29 5.90 2.15
CA SER A 248 -21.24 6.96 3.15
C SER A 248 -19.93 7.78 3.14
N VAL A 249 -18.93 7.32 2.38
CA VAL A 249 -17.62 7.96 2.23
C VAL A 249 -17.53 8.70 0.91
N ASP A 250 -17.99 8.07 -0.17
CA ASP A 250 -18.01 8.61 -1.52
C ASP A 250 -19.20 8.00 -2.29
N LEU A 251 -19.69 8.67 -3.33
CA LEU A 251 -20.81 8.19 -4.12
C LEU A 251 -20.34 7.49 -5.39
N PRO A 252 -20.86 6.29 -5.73
CA PRO A 252 -20.59 5.66 -7.01
C PRO A 252 -20.96 6.57 -8.19
N GLY A 253 -20.13 6.57 -9.24
CA GLY A 253 -20.36 7.40 -10.43
C GLY A 253 -19.96 8.87 -10.29
N ARG A 254 -19.46 9.29 -9.13
CA ARG A 254 -18.89 10.64 -8.99
C ARG A 254 -17.66 10.78 -9.90
N VAL A 255 -17.68 11.85 -10.70
CA VAL A 255 -16.57 12.22 -11.59
C VAL A 255 -16.01 13.56 -11.11
N ASP A 256 -14.69 13.68 -11.03
CA ASP A 256 -14.05 14.95 -10.73
C ASP A 256 -14.27 15.95 -11.87
N ALA A 257 -14.38 17.24 -11.54
CA ALA A 257 -14.54 18.29 -12.54
C ALA A 257 -13.38 18.29 -13.54
N HIS A 258 -13.73 18.36 -14.83
CA HIS A 258 -12.71 18.49 -15.87
C HIS A 258 -12.02 19.86 -15.79
N VAL A 259 -10.70 19.83 -15.88
CA VAL A 259 -9.92 21.05 -16.07
C VAL A 259 -10.18 21.59 -17.49
N ASN A 260 -10.49 22.88 -17.59
CA ASN A 260 -10.70 23.53 -18.89
C ASN A 260 -9.36 23.55 -19.67
N PRO A 261 -9.24 22.83 -20.80
CA PRO A 261 -7.97 22.74 -21.54
C PRO A 261 -7.57 24.04 -22.26
N TYR A 262 -8.46 25.02 -22.31
CA TYR A 262 -8.22 26.33 -22.94
C TYR A 262 -7.67 27.38 -21.98
N LEU A 263 -7.57 27.08 -20.69
CA LEU A 263 -6.93 27.95 -19.71
C LEU A 263 -5.46 27.59 -19.54
N MET A 264 -4.63 28.61 -19.36
CA MET A 264 -3.21 28.37 -19.04
C MET A 264 -3.10 27.67 -17.68
N ILE A 265 -2.06 26.83 -17.51
CA ILE A 265 -1.84 26.07 -16.26
C ILE A 265 -1.81 26.99 -15.03
N SER A 266 -1.24 28.20 -15.17
CA SER A 266 -1.21 29.21 -14.11
C SER A 266 -2.58 29.78 -13.76
N GLU A 267 -3.48 29.90 -14.74
CA GLU A 267 -4.85 30.37 -14.56
C GLU A 267 -5.72 29.26 -13.98
N GLN A 268 -5.56 28.04 -14.49
CA GLN A 268 -6.20 26.85 -13.94
C GLN A 268 -5.84 26.65 -12.46
N ALA A 269 -4.57 26.84 -12.09
CA ALA A 269 -4.12 26.74 -10.71
C ALA A 269 -4.74 27.82 -9.80
N ARG A 270 -4.97 29.03 -10.33
CA ARG A 270 -5.63 30.12 -9.58
C ARG A 270 -7.12 29.88 -9.40
N GLU A 271 -7.83 29.47 -10.46
CA GLU A 271 -9.25 29.15 -10.38
C GLU A 271 -9.53 27.97 -9.47
N GLN A 272 -8.70 26.94 -9.55
CA GLN A 272 -8.85 25.73 -8.75
C GLN A 272 -8.44 25.92 -7.29
N GLY A 273 -7.44 26.76 -7.02
CA GLY A 273 -7.10 27.19 -5.66
C GLY A 273 -8.25 27.92 -4.98
N ALA A 274 -9.01 28.72 -5.76
CA ALA A 274 -10.21 29.40 -5.27
C ALA A 274 -11.42 28.44 -5.17
N SER A 275 -11.54 27.44 -6.06
CA SER A 275 -12.65 26.46 -6.02
C SER A 275 -12.43 25.40 -4.93
N CYS A 276 -11.21 24.94 -4.70
CA CYS A 276 -10.89 24.02 -3.60
C CYS A 276 -11.24 24.61 -2.23
N ALA A 277 -10.99 25.90 -2.01
CA ALA A 277 -11.38 26.56 -0.77
C ALA A 277 -12.92 26.63 -0.63
N ARG A 278 -13.65 26.87 -1.75
CA ARG A 278 -15.12 26.87 -1.77
C ARG A 278 -15.72 25.47 -1.65
N GLU A 279 -15.08 24.46 -2.22
CA GLU A 279 -15.53 23.06 -2.12
C GLU A 279 -15.30 22.51 -0.71
N ASP A 280 -14.18 22.86 -0.06
CA ASP A 280 -13.92 22.50 1.33
C ASP A 280 -14.93 23.16 2.29
N GLU A 281 -15.31 24.43 2.04
CA GLU A 281 -16.38 25.12 2.76
C GLU A 281 -17.77 24.53 2.43
N ALA A 282 -18.07 24.24 1.16
CA ALA A 282 -19.33 23.63 0.75
C ALA A 282 -19.46 22.20 1.28
N GLN A 283 -18.36 21.43 1.30
CA GLN A 283 -18.34 20.08 1.89
C GLN A 283 -18.50 20.12 3.41
N ALA A 284 -17.87 21.08 4.08
CA ALA A 284 -18.04 21.28 5.52
C ALA A 284 -19.49 21.71 5.86
N VAL A 285 -20.11 22.56 5.02
CA VAL A 285 -21.52 22.96 5.14
C VAL A 285 -22.45 21.78 4.83
N ALA A 286 -22.17 21.00 3.79
CA ALA A 286 -22.96 19.80 3.44
C ALA A 286 -22.85 18.72 4.53
N ASP A 287 -21.66 18.53 5.12
CA ASP A 287 -21.45 17.62 6.24
C ASP A 287 -22.13 18.12 7.53
N ALA A 288 -22.19 19.44 7.73
CA ALA A 288 -22.96 20.06 8.83
C ALA A 288 -24.46 19.94 8.60
N GLN A 289 -24.96 20.18 7.38
CA GLN A 289 -26.36 20.01 7.00
C GLN A 289 -26.80 18.53 7.04
N ASN A 290 -25.97 17.59 6.59
CA ASN A 290 -26.24 16.15 6.73
C ASN A 290 -26.27 15.69 8.20
N ARG A 291 -25.50 16.33 9.08
CA ARG A 291 -25.62 16.13 10.53
C ARG A 291 -26.93 16.70 11.08
N GLN A 292 -27.35 17.87 10.61
CA GLN A 292 -28.63 18.47 10.99
C GLN A 292 -29.85 17.72 10.42
N VAL A 293 -29.80 17.27 9.16
CA VAL A 293 -30.87 16.49 8.53
C VAL A 293 -31.04 15.13 9.17
N LYS A 294 -29.95 14.47 9.61
CA LYS A 294 -30.04 13.24 10.42
C LYS A 294 -30.66 13.52 11.79
N SER A 295 -30.37 14.65 12.42
CA SER A 295 -31.03 15.06 13.67
C SER A 295 -32.50 15.46 13.48
N LEU A 296 -32.84 16.11 12.35
CA LEU A 296 -34.22 16.54 12.03
C LEU A 296 -35.13 15.38 11.59
N LYS A 297 -34.63 14.36 10.89
CA LYS A 297 -35.40 13.12 10.65
C LYS A 297 -35.75 12.40 11.95
N PHE A 298 -34.87 12.40 12.93
CA PHE A 298 -35.12 11.83 14.24
C PHE A 298 -36.19 12.59 15.04
N VAL A 299 -36.34 13.93 14.82
CA VAL A 299 -37.34 14.77 15.48
C VAL A 299 -38.70 14.71 14.76
N ARG A 300 -38.74 14.46 13.44
CA ARG A 300 -40.00 14.37 12.67
C ARG A 300 -40.78 13.09 12.93
N ASP A 301 -40.10 11.98 13.23
CA ASP A 301 -40.78 10.72 13.60
C ASP A 301 -41.33 10.72 15.04
N ALA A 302 -40.94 11.71 15.86
CA ALA A 302 -41.44 11.88 17.22
C ALA A 302 -42.62 12.90 17.36
N ALA A 303 -42.96 13.62 16.29
CA ALA A 303 -43.98 14.70 16.31
C ALA A 303 -45.09 14.49 15.27
N SER A 304 -45.67 13.27 15.21
CA SER A 304 -46.95 13.06 14.54
C SER A 304 -48.10 13.32 15.53
N GLY A 305 -48.43 14.58 15.69
CA GLY A 305 -49.63 15.00 16.44
C GLY A 305 -49.73 16.51 16.56
N LEU A 306 -50.62 17.05 15.72
CA LEU A 306 -51.33 18.36 15.81
C LEU A 306 -51.01 19.41 14.74
N PRO A 307 -51.90 20.41 14.54
CA PRO A 307 -52.76 20.43 13.36
C PRO A 307 -52.45 21.60 12.40
N ARG A 308 -53.17 21.57 11.27
CA ARG A 308 -53.13 22.53 10.16
C ARG A 308 -53.46 23.95 10.58
N GLY A 309 -52.73 24.93 10.06
CA GLY A 309 -53.07 26.36 10.03
C GLY A 309 -52.49 26.99 8.77
N ASP A 310 -53.34 27.79 8.12
CA ASP A 310 -53.38 28.34 6.78
C ASP A 310 -52.14 29.05 6.22
N ALA A 311 -52.07 29.03 4.88
CA ALA A 311 -51.18 29.79 4.02
C ALA A 311 -51.55 31.28 3.93
N PRO A 312 -50.67 32.14 3.41
CA PRO A 312 -51.06 32.89 2.21
C PRO A 312 -50.05 32.83 1.05
N ARG A 313 -50.64 32.96 -0.15
CA ARG A 313 -50.03 33.07 -1.46
C ARG A 313 -49.38 34.44 -1.66
N ASN A 314 -48.42 34.52 -2.55
CA ASN A 314 -48.22 35.52 -3.63
C ASN A 314 -47.05 35.05 -4.49
N ASP A 315 -47.25 34.79 -5.66
CA ASP A 315 -47.36 35.30 -7.04
C ASP A 315 -46.08 35.97 -7.58
N GLU A 316 -45.91 35.62 -8.86
CA GLU A 316 -45.19 36.25 -9.98
C GLU A 316 -43.80 35.76 -10.31
N SER A 317 -43.73 35.03 -11.40
CA SER A 317 -43.51 35.23 -12.85
C SER A 317 -42.01 35.31 -13.18
N SER A 318 -41.44 34.71 -14.17
CA SER A 318 -41.75 34.44 -15.56
C SER A 318 -40.65 33.57 -16.23
N ALA A 319 -41.07 32.61 -17.00
CA ALA A 319 -40.77 32.27 -18.38
C ALA A 319 -39.32 32.11 -18.86
N PHE A 320 -38.98 30.91 -19.30
CA PHE A 320 -38.72 30.55 -20.71
C PHE A 320 -38.39 29.04 -20.82
N ALA A 321 -39.24 28.34 -21.56
CA ALA A 321 -38.95 27.00 -22.09
C ALA A 321 -38.47 27.13 -23.54
N PRO A 322 -37.88 26.10 -24.14
CA PRO A 322 -38.68 25.36 -25.10
C PRO A 322 -38.57 23.84 -25.02
N ARG A 323 -39.63 23.27 -25.54
CA ARG A 323 -40.02 21.87 -25.72
C ARG A 323 -39.09 21.09 -26.63
N ASN A 324 -39.04 19.77 -26.45
CA ASN A 324 -39.45 18.87 -27.53
C ASN A 324 -39.84 17.50 -27.02
N ASP A 325 -40.96 17.06 -27.57
CA ASP A 325 -41.70 15.82 -27.36
C ASP A 325 -40.97 14.58 -27.83
N ALA A 326 -41.24 13.45 -27.19
CA ALA A 326 -41.70 12.23 -27.88
C ALA A 326 -42.25 11.22 -26.88
N SER A 327 -43.52 10.97 -27.04
CA SER A 327 -44.36 9.95 -26.42
C SER A 327 -44.00 8.52 -26.82
N LEU A 328 -44.34 7.56 -25.96
CA LEU A 328 -45.07 6.30 -26.26
C LEU A 328 -45.23 5.51 -24.97
N ALA A 329 -46.38 5.46 -24.44
CA ALA A 329 -47.47 4.51 -24.40
C ALA A 329 -47.18 3.17 -23.70
N SER A 330 -47.77 3.00 -22.49
CA SER A 330 -48.80 2.01 -22.04
C SER A 330 -48.43 0.50 -22.13
N THR A 331 -48.71 -0.35 -21.19
CA THR A 331 -49.68 -0.59 -20.14
C THR A 331 -49.40 -1.97 -19.46
N PRO A 332 -50.25 -2.50 -18.57
CA PRO A 332 -49.85 -2.93 -17.23
C PRO A 332 -50.04 -4.46 -17.01
N GLY A 333 -49.55 -4.95 -15.88
CA GLY A 333 -49.87 -6.34 -15.53
C GLY A 333 -49.42 -6.79 -14.14
N ALA A 334 -50.38 -6.80 -13.25
CA ALA A 334 -50.71 -7.80 -12.24
C ALA A 334 -49.69 -8.21 -11.16
N GLY A 335 -49.94 -7.85 -9.90
CA GLY A 335 -50.48 -8.82 -8.94
C GLY A 335 -49.40 -9.60 -8.20
N GLY A 336 -49.12 -9.22 -6.95
CA GLY A 336 -48.34 -10.05 -6.05
C GLY A 336 -48.41 -9.55 -4.61
N THR A 337 -49.18 -10.21 -3.87
CA THR A 337 -49.59 -10.24 -2.47
C THR A 337 -48.59 -9.61 -1.47
N LEU A 338 -49.09 -8.64 -0.71
CA LEU A 338 -48.48 -8.18 0.55
C LEU A 338 -48.64 -9.27 1.60
N VAL A 339 -47.51 -9.69 2.14
CA VAL A 339 -47.47 -10.41 3.43
C VAL A 339 -47.01 -9.39 4.47
N THR A 340 -47.96 -8.99 5.29
CA THR A 340 -47.70 -8.22 6.53
C THR A 340 -47.13 -9.16 7.58
N ALA A 341 -45.86 -8.97 7.94
CA ALA A 341 -45.31 -9.53 9.18
C ALA A 341 -45.24 -8.40 10.22
N SER A 342 -46.05 -8.52 11.25
CA SER A 342 -46.00 -7.72 12.46
C SER A 342 -44.71 -7.97 13.22
N ALA A 343 -43.94 -6.92 13.46
CA ALA A 343 -42.81 -6.93 14.39
C ALA A 343 -43.12 -6.02 15.56
N GLU A 344 -43.65 -6.59 16.62
CA GLU A 344 -43.49 -6.09 17.98
C GLU A 344 -42.12 -6.53 18.50
N GLY A 345 -41.29 -5.60 18.92
CA GLY A 345 -40.02 -5.92 19.55
C GLY A 345 -39.12 -4.72 19.75
N ALA A 346 -39.14 -4.18 20.94
CA ALA A 346 -38.07 -3.41 21.60
C ALA A 346 -37.64 -2.07 20.99
N ARG A 347 -38.31 -1.00 21.38
CA ARG A 347 -37.78 0.36 21.33
C ARG A 347 -36.70 0.53 22.40
N GLN A 348 -35.43 0.33 22.05
CA GLN A 348 -34.34 0.90 22.83
C GLN A 348 -34.10 2.35 22.35
N SER A 349 -34.22 3.30 23.26
CA SER A 349 -33.83 4.69 23.05
C SER A 349 -32.33 4.77 22.76
N ILE A 350 -31.97 4.98 21.49
CA ILE A 350 -30.59 5.25 21.11
C ILE A 350 -30.32 6.72 21.41
N SER A 351 -29.63 6.99 22.53
CA SER A 351 -28.98 8.27 22.76
C SER A 351 -28.13 8.63 21.55
N ALA A 352 -28.11 9.89 21.14
CA ALA A 352 -27.27 10.39 20.03
C ALA A 352 -25.79 10.13 20.40
N SER A 353 -25.31 8.94 20.09
CA SER A 353 -23.92 8.56 20.29
C SER A 353 -23.05 9.32 19.31
N LYS A 354 -21.95 9.90 19.79
CA LYS A 354 -20.88 10.44 18.92
C LYS A 354 -20.61 9.46 17.78
N PRO A 355 -20.36 9.97 16.54
CA PRO A 355 -19.97 9.08 15.45
C PRO A 355 -18.74 8.25 15.88
N PRO A 356 -18.68 6.99 15.49
CA PRO A 356 -17.60 6.12 15.92
C PRO A 356 -16.24 6.71 15.50
N PRO A 357 -15.20 6.55 16.33
CA PRO A 357 -13.88 7.05 16.02
C PRO A 357 -13.37 6.40 14.72
N ARG A 358 -12.67 7.19 13.90
CA ARG A 358 -12.21 6.74 12.58
C ARG A 358 -11.26 5.54 12.69
N GLU A 359 -10.39 5.54 13.66
CA GLU A 359 -9.42 4.47 13.97
C GLU A 359 -10.08 3.14 14.33
N ARG A 360 -11.36 3.15 14.67
CA ARG A 360 -12.21 1.97 14.93
C ARG A 360 -13.31 1.77 13.89
N SER A 361 -13.23 2.48 12.77
CA SER A 361 -14.20 2.35 11.68
C SER A 361 -13.61 1.52 10.54
N VAL A 362 -14.40 0.62 9.99
CA VAL A 362 -14.07 -0.15 8.79
C VAL A 362 -15.08 0.15 7.69
N ILE A 363 -14.61 0.36 6.48
CA ILE A 363 -15.43 0.64 5.31
C ILE A 363 -15.67 -0.65 4.55
N ARG A 364 -16.93 -1.04 4.40
CA ARG A 364 -17.31 -2.14 3.53
C ARG A 364 -17.37 -1.66 2.09
N LEU A 365 -16.47 -2.18 1.27
CA LEU A 365 -16.43 -1.98 -0.18
C LEU A 365 -17.50 -2.83 -0.87
N PRO A 366 -17.91 -2.47 -2.10
CA PRO A 366 -18.66 -3.38 -2.95
C PRO A 366 -17.95 -4.72 -3.08
N SER A 367 -18.72 -5.82 -3.06
CA SER A 367 -18.17 -7.18 -3.12
C SER A 367 -17.42 -7.44 -4.43
N TYR A 368 -16.58 -8.47 -4.45
CA TYR A 368 -15.93 -8.92 -5.68
C TYR A 368 -16.93 -9.19 -6.81
N GLU A 369 -18.06 -9.83 -6.50
CA GLU A 369 -19.08 -10.16 -7.48
C GLU A 369 -19.71 -8.90 -8.07
N GLN A 370 -19.95 -7.87 -7.23
CA GLN A 370 -20.46 -6.57 -7.67
C GLN A 370 -19.45 -5.82 -8.55
N VAL A 371 -18.20 -5.69 -8.10
CA VAL A 371 -17.17 -4.97 -8.89
C VAL A 371 -16.76 -5.71 -10.16
N LYS A 372 -16.95 -7.02 -10.22
CA LYS A 372 -16.70 -7.82 -11.42
C LYS A 372 -17.74 -7.57 -12.51
N SER A 373 -18.98 -7.30 -12.13
CA SER A 373 -20.11 -7.11 -13.06
C SER A 373 -20.39 -5.63 -13.37
N ASP A 374 -19.93 -4.70 -12.53
CA ASP A 374 -20.22 -3.28 -12.63
C ASP A 374 -18.94 -2.44 -12.55
N ALA A 375 -18.58 -1.82 -13.69
CA ALA A 375 -17.38 -0.96 -13.78
C ALA A 375 -17.48 0.32 -12.92
N VAL A 376 -18.67 0.83 -12.65
CA VAL A 376 -18.88 2.00 -11.78
C VAL A 376 -18.58 1.61 -10.34
N LEU A 377 -19.05 0.47 -9.88
CA LEU A 377 -18.74 -0.05 -8.54
C LEU A 377 -17.26 -0.41 -8.39
N TYR A 378 -16.63 -0.91 -9.47
CA TYR A 378 -15.18 -1.13 -9.48
C TYR A 378 -14.41 0.19 -9.29
N ALA A 379 -14.75 1.21 -10.08
CA ALA A 379 -14.14 2.53 -9.97
C ALA A 379 -14.36 3.15 -8.57
N HIS A 380 -15.56 2.98 -8.02
CA HIS A 380 -15.89 3.43 -6.67
C HIS A 380 -15.04 2.72 -5.59
N ALA A 381 -14.90 1.39 -5.66
CA ALA A 381 -14.07 0.65 -4.72
C ALA A 381 -12.60 1.09 -4.78
N SER A 382 -12.06 1.28 -5.99
CA SER A 382 -10.70 1.79 -6.20
C SER A 382 -10.52 3.21 -5.68
N ARG A 383 -11.52 4.09 -5.88
CA ARG A 383 -11.50 5.46 -5.37
C ARG A 383 -11.52 5.49 -3.84
N VAL A 384 -12.37 4.70 -3.19
CA VAL A 384 -12.41 4.60 -1.72
C VAL A 384 -11.07 4.10 -1.17
N LEU A 385 -10.46 3.09 -1.81
CA LEU A 385 -9.13 2.62 -1.46
C LEU A 385 -8.10 3.75 -1.51
N HIS A 386 -8.12 4.55 -2.58
CA HIS A 386 -7.21 5.69 -2.75
C HIS A 386 -7.45 6.82 -1.72
N LEU A 387 -8.69 7.04 -1.31
CA LEU A 387 -9.03 8.02 -0.27
C LEU A 387 -8.57 7.61 1.13
N GLU A 388 -8.33 6.32 1.38
CA GLU A 388 -7.90 5.79 2.68
C GLU A 388 -6.38 5.47 2.69
N THR A 389 -5.56 6.30 2.03
CA THR A 389 -4.10 6.16 1.97
C THR A 389 -3.33 6.98 3.00
N ASN A 390 -3.98 7.93 3.70
CA ASN A 390 -3.30 8.73 4.72
C ASN A 390 -3.24 7.98 6.06
N PRO A 391 -2.05 7.57 6.53
CA PRO A 391 -1.91 6.82 7.78
C PRO A 391 -2.42 7.57 9.01
N GLY A 392 -2.52 8.91 8.97
CA GLY A 392 -3.03 9.73 10.08
C GLY A 392 -4.55 9.63 10.28
N ASN A 393 -5.32 9.27 9.24
CA ASN A 393 -6.79 9.22 9.34
C ASN A 393 -7.45 8.11 8.53
N ALA A 394 -6.70 7.25 7.87
CA ALA A 394 -7.25 6.13 7.13
C ALA A 394 -8.04 5.19 8.03
N ARG A 395 -9.12 4.66 7.48
CA ARG A 395 -9.92 3.59 8.07
C ARG A 395 -9.45 2.23 7.55
N ALA A 396 -9.80 1.17 8.25
CA ALA A 396 -9.72 -0.17 7.71
C ALA A 396 -10.73 -0.34 6.57
N LEU A 397 -10.46 -1.26 5.66
CA LEU A 397 -11.34 -1.62 4.56
C LEU A 397 -11.69 -3.10 4.64
N VAL A 398 -12.87 -3.46 4.14
CA VAL A 398 -13.27 -4.86 4.02
C VAL A 398 -14.00 -5.09 2.71
N GLN A 399 -13.62 -6.16 2.00
CA GLN A 399 -14.27 -6.56 0.76
C GLN A 399 -14.67 -8.04 0.82
N ALA A 400 -15.95 -8.31 0.56
CA ALA A 400 -16.45 -9.68 0.50
C ALA A 400 -16.11 -10.35 -0.84
N HIS A 401 -15.81 -11.64 -0.78
CA HIS A 401 -15.55 -12.51 -1.93
C HIS A 401 -16.30 -13.83 -1.76
N GLY A 402 -17.02 -14.23 -2.78
CA GLY A 402 -17.93 -15.39 -2.76
C GLY A 402 -19.26 -15.07 -2.10
N GLU A 403 -20.16 -16.04 -2.11
CA GLU A 403 -21.52 -15.93 -1.60
C GLU A 403 -21.82 -17.03 -0.59
N GLY A 404 -22.83 -16.79 0.25
CA GLY A 404 -23.31 -17.74 1.23
C GLY A 404 -22.27 -18.13 2.30
N PRO A 405 -22.35 -19.34 2.87
CA PRO A 405 -21.48 -19.77 3.99
C PRO A 405 -19.99 -19.87 3.64
N SER A 406 -19.65 -19.96 2.35
CA SER A 406 -18.27 -20.00 1.86
C SER A 406 -17.67 -18.62 1.63
N ALA A 407 -18.45 -17.55 1.77
CA ALA A 407 -17.97 -16.19 1.61
C ALA A 407 -16.82 -15.88 2.59
N ARG A 408 -15.84 -15.13 2.10
CA ARG A 408 -14.69 -14.67 2.86
C ARG A 408 -14.59 -13.14 2.73
N ASP A 409 -14.28 -12.49 3.82
CA ASP A 409 -13.91 -11.09 3.84
C ASP A 409 -12.40 -10.97 3.75
N VAL A 410 -11.91 -10.17 2.81
CA VAL A 410 -10.55 -9.64 2.84
C VAL A 410 -10.59 -8.38 3.71
N TRP A 411 -9.96 -8.45 4.86
CA TRP A 411 -9.78 -7.31 5.77
C TRP A 411 -8.45 -6.63 5.47
N ILE A 412 -8.46 -5.31 5.41
CA ILE A 412 -7.28 -4.48 5.13
C ILE A 412 -7.15 -3.48 6.26
N ASN A 413 -6.12 -3.62 7.05
CA ASN A 413 -5.80 -2.67 8.12
C ASN A 413 -5.39 -1.30 7.54
N PRO A 414 -5.47 -0.20 8.30
CA PRO A 414 -4.98 1.10 7.86
C PRO A 414 -3.51 1.05 7.39
N PRO A 415 -3.07 1.97 6.52
CA PRO A 415 -1.70 2.01 6.00
C PRO A 415 -0.64 2.01 7.09
N PRO A 416 0.58 1.52 6.78
CA PRO A 416 1.69 1.53 7.72
C PRO A 416 2.05 2.95 8.16
N ILE A 417 2.50 3.08 9.40
CA ILE A 417 3.03 4.34 9.91
C ILE A 417 4.39 4.58 9.25
N PRO A 418 4.63 5.77 8.66
CA PRO A 418 5.90 6.12 8.04
C PRO A 418 7.08 5.97 9.01
N LEU A 419 8.23 5.63 8.48
CA LEU A 419 9.48 5.63 9.23
C LEU A 419 9.90 7.06 9.57
N THR A 420 10.40 7.27 10.77
CA THR A 420 11.10 8.49 11.14
C THR A 420 12.42 8.60 10.37
N THR A 421 13.02 9.80 10.32
CA THR A 421 14.35 10.00 9.73
C THR A 421 15.40 9.05 10.34
N ALA A 422 15.39 8.88 11.65
CA ALA A 422 16.34 7.99 12.34
C ALA A 422 16.14 6.52 11.95
N GLU A 423 14.91 6.09 11.74
CA GLU A 423 14.62 4.72 11.29
C GLU A 423 14.94 4.54 9.79
N MET A 424 14.68 5.56 8.96
CA MET A 424 15.14 5.57 7.57
C MET A 424 16.67 5.45 7.50
N ASP A 425 17.39 6.24 8.29
CA ASP A 425 18.85 6.15 8.36
C ASP A 425 19.29 4.75 8.80
N HIS A 426 18.66 4.18 9.82
CA HIS A 426 18.94 2.82 10.27
C HIS A 426 18.75 1.77 9.16
N VAL A 427 17.68 1.87 8.37
CA VAL A 427 17.40 0.94 7.25
C VAL A 427 18.50 1.02 6.19
N PHE A 428 18.94 2.24 5.83
CA PHE A 428 19.94 2.44 4.79
C PHE A 428 21.39 2.24 5.28
N ASP A 429 21.65 2.34 6.57
CA ASP A 429 22.96 2.08 7.20
C ASP A 429 23.16 0.58 7.53
N LEU A 430 22.22 -0.33 7.19
CA LEU A 430 22.42 -1.77 7.34
C LEU A 430 23.59 -2.27 6.49
N PRO A 431 24.22 -3.39 6.88
CA PRO A 431 25.48 -3.85 6.26
C PRO A 431 25.25 -4.52 4.90
N TYR A 432 24.79 -3.76 3.91
CA TYR A 432 24.67 -4.24 2.54
C TYR A 432 26.03 -4.44 1.89
N ALA A 433 26.21 -5.57 1.19
CA ALA A 433 27.40 -5.81 0.38
C ALA A 433 27.46 -4.91 -0.87
N ARG A 434 26.34 -4.29 -1.28
CA ARG A 434 26.15 -3.43 -2.47
C ARG A 434 26.57 -4.11 -3.78
N SER A 435 26.41 -5.42 -3.84
CA SER A 435 26.76 -6.23 -5.01
C SER A 435 25.77 -7.38 -5.19
N PRO A 436 25.68 -7.96 -6.40
CA PRO A 436 25.01 -9.23 -6.60
C PRO A 436 25.66 -10.33 -5.74
N HIS A 437 24.84 -11.33 -5.38
CA HIS A 437 25.34 -12.51 -4.67
C HIS A 437 26.42 -13.23 -5.48
N PRO A 438 27.48 -13.78 -4.84
CA PRO A 438 28.59 -14.44 -5.55
C PRO A 438 28.19 -15.57 -6.49
N VAL A 439 27.04 -16.19 -6.31
CA VAL A 439 26.50 -17.24 -7.20
C VAL A 439 26.33 -16.76 -8.66
N TYR A 440 26.25 -15.45 -8.89
CA TYR A 440 26.13 -14.85 -10.23
C TYR A 440 27.47 -14.40 -10.81
N ALA A 441 28.58 -14.59 -10.09
CA ALA A 441 29.92 -14.32 -10.60
C ALA A 441 30.41 -15.50 -11.46
N ASP A 442 31.34 -15.20 -12.41
CA ASP A 442 32.07 -16.23 -13.14
C ASP A 442 33.09 -16.95 -12.26
N GLU A 443 33.78 -17.94 -12.83
CA GLU A 443 34.82 -18.74 -12.11
C GLU A 443 35.97 -17.87 -11.58
N ASN A 444 36.16 -16.66 -12.13
CA ASN A 444 37.17 -15.69 -11.70
C ASN A 444 36.64 -14.67 -10.69
N GLY A 445 35.39 -14.81 -10.26
CA GLY A 445 34.75 -13.87 -9.36
C GLY A 445 34.31 -12.55 -10.04
N SER A 446 34.34 -12.49 -11.38
CA SER A 446 33.89 -11.33 -12.14
C SER A 446 32.41 -11.43 -12.50
N HIS A 447 31.69 -10.34 -12.41
CA HIS A 447 30.35 -10.20 -12.96
C HIS A 447 30.46 -9.77 -14.44
N ASP A 448 30.87 -10.69 -15.30
CA ASP A 448 31.01 -10.48 -16.74
C ASP A 448 29.67 -10.18 -17.43
N HIS A 449 29.70 -9.80 -18.72
CA HIS A 449 28.51 -9.40 -19.48
C HIS A 449 27.40 -10.46 -19.48
N ALA A 450 27.75 -11.73 -19.46
CA ALA A 450 26.77 -12.83 -19.41
C ALA A 450 26.07 -13.00 -18.05
N THR A 451 26.68 -12.53 -16.96
CA THR A 451 26.18 -12.69 -15.59
C THR A 451 25.71 -11.38 -14.97
N LYS A 452 25.97 -10.22 -15.60
CA LYS A 452 25.54 -8.92 -15.13
C LYS A 452 24.03 -8.85 -14.96
N ILE A 453 23.59 -8.23 -13.86
CA ILE A 453 22.19 -7.93 -13.61
C ILE A 453 21.95 -6.49 -14.04
N PRO A 454 21.23 -6.22 -15.16
CA PRO A 454 21.11 -4.86 -15.71
C PRO A 454 20.57 -3.84 -14.69
N ALA A 455 19.60 -4.22 -13.86
CA ALA A 455 19.06 -3.33 -12.84
C ALA A 455 20.12 -2.91 -11.82
N TRP A 456 21.01 -3.83 -11.38
CA TRP A 456 22.12 -3.48 -10.49
C TRP A 456 23.13 -2.58 -11.15
N GLU A 457 23.54 -2.85 -12.40
CA GLU A 457 24.47 -1.99 -13.13
C GLU A 457 23.97 -0.53 -13.22
N MET A 458 22.67 -0.36 -13.39
CA MET A 458 22.05 0.96 -13.49
C MET A 458 22.06 1.71 -12.16
N ILE A 459 21.92 1.01 -11.01
CA ILE A 459 21.68 1.64 -9.70
C ILE A 459 22.86 1.51 -8.73
N ARG A 460 23.93 0.78 -9.06
CA ARG A 460 25.04 0.49 -8.13
C ARG A 460 25.71 1.72 -7.53
N PHE A 461 25.66 2.85 -8.24
CA PHE A 461 26.16 4.15 -7.79
C PHE A 461 25.02 5.15 -7.53
N SER A 462 23.80 4.69 -7.34
CA SER A 462 22.68 5.55 -6.95
C SER A 462 22.49 5.53 -5.44
N VAL A 463 21.96 6.64 -4.92
CA VAL A 463 21.63 6.82 -3.50
C VAL A 463 20.20 7.27 -3.38
N ASN A 464 19.38 6.47 -2.70
CA ASN A 464 18.01 6.82 -2.40
C ASN A 464 17.97 7.72 -1.15
N ILE A 465 17.41 8.92 -1.29
CA ILE A 465 17.38 9.93 -0.21
C ILE A 465 16.03 10.02 0.49
N MET A 466 14.97 9.48 -0.15
CA MET A 466 13.60 9.57 0.36
C MET A 466 12.69 8.51 -0.25
N ARG A 467 11.54 8.29 0.38
CA ARG A 467 10.43 7.46 -0.12
C ARG A 467 9.11 8.21 0.00
N GLY A 468 8.09 7.74 -0.72
CA GLY A 468 6.75 8.32 -0.76
C GLY A 468 6.57 9.35 -1.85
N CYS A 469 5.31 9.67 -2.16
CA CYS A 469 4.94 10.65 -3.16
C CYS A 469 3.55 11.25 -2.88
N PHE A 470 3.47 12.57 -2.78
CA PHE A 470 2.21 13.29 -2.62
C PHE A 470 1.59 13.75 -3.96
N GLY A 471 2.08 13.23 -5.10
CA GLY A 471 1.60 13.56 -6.44
C GLY A 471 0.17 13.10 -6.70
N GLY A 472 -0.20 11.90 -6.22
CA GLY A 472 -1.55 11.35 -6.36
C GLY A 472 -1.96 11.08 -7.81
N CYS A 473 -1.00 10.81 -8.71
CA CYS A 473 -1.27 10.50 -10.12
C CYS A 473 -2.04 9.18 -10.23
N THR A 474 -3.17 9.18 -10.94
CA THR A 474 -4.09 8.04 -11.02
C THR A 474 -3.50 6.81 -11.73
N PHE A 475 -2.48 7.00 -12.56
CA PHE A 475 -1.77 5.91 -13.26
C PHE A 475 -0.60 5.34 -12.46
N CYS A 476 -0.22 5.99 -11.34
CA CYS A 476 1.03 5.69 -10.65
C CYS A 476 0.78 4.84 -9.40
N SER A 477 1.58 3.78 -9.24
CA SER A 477 1.50 2.86 -8.11
C SER A 477 2.26 3.34 -6.87
N ILE A 478 3.10 4.37 -6.98
CA ILE A 478 3.98 4.81 -5.88
C ILE A 478 3.17 5.21 -4.65
N THR A 479 2.14 6.04 -4.81
CA THR A 479 1.30 6.47 -3.67
C THR A 479 0.61 5.29 -2.97
N GLU A 480 0.21 4.27 -3.75
CA GLU A 480 -0.47 3.07 -3.21
C GLU A 480 0.50 2.08 -2.55
N HIS A 481 1.77 2.11 -2.94
CA HIS A 481 2.80 1.20 -2.42
C HIS A 481 3.69 1.88 -1.37
N GLU A 482 4.32 3.01 -1.68
CA GLU A 482 5.22 3.70 -0.74
C GLU A 482 4.49 4.67 0.19
N GLY A 483 3.24 5.03 -0.14
CA GLY A 483 2.44 5.99 0.59
C GLY A 483 2.64 7.43 0.12
N ARG A 484 1.80 8.31 0.67
CA ARG A 484 1.78 9.73 0.31
C ARG A 484 2.65 10.63 1.19
N ILE A 485 3.08 10.14 2.34
CA ILE A 485 3.91 10.89 3.27
C ILE A 485 5.38 10.69 2.92
N ILE A 486 6.10 11.78 2.78
CA ILE A 486 7.52 11.73 2.44
C ILE A 486 8.33 11.30 3.67
N GLN A 487 9.12 10.26 3.50
CA GLN A 487 10.06 9.74 4.48
C GLN A 487 11.47 10.04 3.99
N SER A 488 12.18 10.94 4.65
CA SER A 488 13.49 11.41 4.21
C SER A 488 14.60 10.93 5.14
N ARG A 489 15.72 10.57 4.55
CA ARG A 489 16.98 10.32 5.29
C ARG A 489 17.60 11.63 5.78
N SER A 490 18.48 11.54 6.77
CA SER A 490 19.34 12.64 7.16
C SER A 490 20.40 12.89 6.08
N GLU A 491 20.89 14.14 6.02
CA GLU A 491 22.01 14.49 5.15
C GLU A 491 23.25 13.65 5.47
N ASP A 492 23.50 13.41 6.76
CA ASP A 492 24.68 12.64 7.21
C ASP A 492 24.60 11.17 6.76
N SER A 493 23.43 10.54 6.81
CA SER A 493 23.25 9.17 6.31
C SER A 493 23.50 9.10 4.80
N VAL A 494 23.02 10.07 4.03
CA VAL A 494 23.25 10.17 2.59
C VAL A 494 24.73 10.32 2.27
N ILE A 495 25.43 11.21 2.97
CA ILE A 495 26.88 11.44 2.77
C ILE A 495 27.69 10.20 3.12
N ARG A 496 27.41 9.54 4.26
CA ARG A 496 28.07 8.27 4.62
C ARG A 496 27.91 7.20 3.52
N GLU A 497 26.75 7.12 2.90
CA GLU A 497 26.53 6.17 1.80
C GLU A 497 27.34 6.52 0.55
N ILE A 498 27.41 7.81 0.19
CA ILE A 498 28.26 8.30 -0.92
C ILE A 498 29.73 7.96 -0.66
N GLU A 499 30.21 8.20 0.55
CA GLU A 499 31.57 7.84 0.95
C GLU A 499 31.80 6.32 0.91
N ALA A 500 30.83 5.52 1.36
CA ALA A 500 30.91 4.07 1.27
C ALA A 500 30.95 3.58 -0.18
N ILE A 501 30.21 4.21 -1.10
CA ILE A 501 30.29 3.92 -2.54
C ILE A 501 31.67 4.26 -3.07
N ARG A 502 32.18 5.46 -2.79
CA ARG A 502 33.51 5.90 -3.21
C ARG A 502 34.62 4.93 -2.78
N ASP A 503 34.56 4.50 -1.54
CA ASP A 503 35.66 3.79 -0.90
C ASP A 503 35.59 2.26 -1.06
N LYS A 504 34.40 1.70 -1.28
CA LYS A 504 34.17 0.25 -1.20
C LYS A 504 33.58 -0.38 -2.46
N VAL A 505 32.90 0.40 -3.33
CA VAL A 505 32.25 -0.19 -4.50
C VAL A 505 33.21 -0.19 -5.69
N PRO A 506 33.56 -1.36 -6.23
CA PRO A 506 34.49 -1.46 -7.36
C PRO A 506 33.97 -0.73 -8.62
N GLY A 507 34.88 -0.10 -9.34
CA GLY A 507 34.58 0.57 -10.61
C GLY A 507 33.90 1.93 -10.45
N PHE A 508 33.89 2.52 -9.26
CA PHE A 508 33.41 3.88 -9.07
C PHE A 508 34.33 4.90 -9.77
N THR A 509 33.74 5.72 -10.63
CA THR A 509 34.46 6.68 -11.48
C THR A 509 34.39 8.13 -10.97
N GLY A 510 33.93 8.32 -9.73
CA GLY A 510 33.75 9.66 -9.15
C GLY A 510 32.38 10.29 -9.42
N THR A 511 31.43 9.55 -10.02
CA THR A 511 30.09 10.05 -10.32
C THR A 511 29.02 9.22 -9.66
N ILE A 512 28.17 9.83 -8.83
CA ILE A 512 26.92 9.24 -8.37
C ILE A 512 25.91 9.34 -9.50
N SER A 513 25.37 8.19 -9.94
CA SER A 513 24.48 8.11 -11.10
C SER A 513 23.09 8.71 -10.83
N ASP A 514 22.62 8.61 -9.60
CA ASP A 514 21.37 9.21 -9.14
C ASP A 514 21.44 9.49 -7.63
N LEU A 515 21.00 10.68 -7.24
CA LEU A 515 20.84 11.12 -5.86
C LEU A 515 19.40 11.61 -5.70
N GLY A 516 18.49 10.67 -5.52
CA GLY A 516 17.07 10.95 -5.64
C GLY A 516 16.17 10.01 -4.86
N GLY A 517 14.96 9.88 -5.33
CA GLY A 517 13.90 9.03 -4.78
C GLY A 517 12.88 8.71 -5.86
N PRO A 518 11.74 8.09 -5.50
CA PRO A 518 10.72 7.67 -6.47
C PRO A 518 10.16 8.82 -7.32
N THR A 519 10.21 10.04 -6.79
CA THR A 519 9.86 11.29 -7.47
C THR A 519 10.90 12.34 -7.16
N ALA A 520 11.33 13.05 -8.20
CA ALA A 520 12.30 14.12 -8.04
C ALA A 520 11.77 15.22 -7.10
N ASN A 521 12.67 15.79 -6.32
CA ASN A 521 12.48 17.04 -5.58
C ASN A 521 11.46 17.05 -4.44
N MET A 522 11.12 15.89 -3.87
CA MET A 522 10.25 15.84 -2.68
C MET A 522 11.02 15.68 -1.36
N TYR A 523 12.35 15.68 -1.42
CA TYR A 523 13.19 15.52 -0.24
C TYR A 523 12.88 16.59 0.82
N ARG A 524 12.50 16.16 2.03
CA ARG A 524 12.08 17.00 3.15
C ARG A 524 10.95 18.00 2.85
N ILE A 525 10.12 17.66 1.86
CA ILE A 525 8.92 18.41 1.53
C ILE A 525 7.71 17.68 2.12
N GLY A 526 6.80 18.44 2.71
CA GLY A 526 5.58 17.92 3.33
C GLY A 526 4.58 19.02 3.63
N CYS A 527 3.54 18.71 4.37
CA CYS A 527 2.57 19.72 4.83
C CYS A 527 3.23 20.69 5.83
N LYS A 528 2.84 21.96 5.79
CA LYS A 528 3.30 22.98 6.75
C LYS A 528 2.78 22.75 8.17
N SER A 529 1.62 22.10 8.32
CA SER A 529 1.02 21.75 9.60
C SER A 529 0.84 20.23 9.72
N PRO A 530 1.40 19.65 10.77
CA PRO A 530 1.22 18.26 11.14
C PRO A 530 -0.24 17.86 11.35
N GLU A 531 -1.01 18.72 12.00
CA GLU A 531 -2.41 18.47 12.32
C GLU A 531 -3.26 18.44 11.04
N ILE A 532 -2.97 19.38 10.10
CA ILE A 532 -3.62 19.37 8.78
C ILE A 532 -3.21 18.12 8.00
N GLU A 533 -1.94 17.74 8.01
CA GLU A 533 -1.47 16.53 7.33
C GLU A 533 -2.17 15.29 7.86
N ALA A 534 -2.23 15.12 9.18
CA ALA A 534 -2.88 13.98 9.82
C ALA A 534 -4.39 13.91 9.49
N ALA A 535 -5.05 15.05 9.36
CA ALA A 535 -6.49 15.12 9.03
C ALA A 535 -6.78 15.10 7.52
N CYS A 536 -5.77 15.31 6.66
CA CYS A 536 -5.95 15.54 5.23
C CYS A 536 -6.44 14.30 4.49
N ARG A 537 -7.44 14.47 3.61
CA ARG A 537 -7.99 13.42 2.74
C ARG A 537 -7.81 13.71 1.25
N LYS A 538 -7.15 14.81 0.88
CA LYS A 538 -6.89 15.14 -0.51
C LYS A 538 -5.95 14.09 -1.11
N PRO A 539 -6.26 13.51 -2.26
CA PRO A 539 -5.41 12.49 -2.87
C PRO A 539 -4.09 13.06 -3.41
N SER A 540 -4.05 14.36 -3.73
CA SER A 540 -2.87 15.03 -4.27
C SER A 540 -2.61 16.36 -3.57
N CYS A 541 -1.31 16.71 -3.39
CA CYS A 541 -0.89 18.02 -2.93
C CYS A 541 -0.48 18.96 -4.09
N VAL A 542 -0.49 18.46 -5.32
CA VAL A 542 -0.03 19.20 -6.52
C VAL A 542 -1.07 19.27 -7.63
N TYR A 543 -2.15 18.51 -7.53
CA TYR A 543 -3.23 18.49 -8.50
C TYR A 543 -4.61 18.64 -7.81
N PRO A 544 -5.56 19.42 -8.35
CA PRO A 544 -5.50 20.22 -9.59
C PRO A 544 -4.62 21.48 -9.49
N GLY A 545 -4.23 21.88 -8.32
CA GLY A 545 -3.30 22.98 -8.04
C GLY A 545 -2.42 22.67 -6.84
N ILE A 546 -1.37 23.46 -6.64
CA ILE A 546 -0.47 23.30 -5.49
C ILE A 546 -1.24 23.65 -4.22
N CYS A 547 -1.27 22.72 -3.26
CA CYS A 547 -1.92 22.90 -1.97
C CYS A 547 -1.28 24.08 -1.21
N PRO A 548 -2.04 25.06 -0.70
CA PRO A 548 -1.50 26.17 0.08
C PRO A 548 -0.73 25.76 1.33
N ASN A 549 -1.07 24.57 1.86
CA ASN A 549 -0.41 23.99 3.02
C ASN A 549 0.86 23.18 2.67
N LEU A 550 1.17 23.00 1.38
CA LEU A 550 2.41 22.33 0.99
C LEU A 550 3.59 23.26 1.24
N ASN A 551 4.61 22.77 1.94
CA ASN A 551 5.91 23.41 1.97
C ASN A 551 6.59 23.26 0.61
N THR A 552 7.01 24.35 0.00
CA THR A 552 7.68 24.37 -1.31
C THR A 552 9.13 24.83 -1.21
N ASP A 553 9.72 24.83 -0.01
CA ASP A 553 11.12 25.22 0.23
C ASP A 553 12.07 24.06 -0.07
N HIS A 554 12.82 24.16 -1.16
CA HIS A 554 13.84 23.20 -1.58
C HIS A 554 15.24 23.43 -0.97
N SER A 555 15.38 24.34 -0.01
CA SER A 555 16.68 24.68 0.59
C SER A 555 17.41 23.47 1.19
N ALA A 556 16.67 22.52 1.77
CA ALA A 556 17.22 21.28 2.32
C ALA A 556 17.84 20.39 1.22
N LEU A 557 17.16 20.23 0.09
CA LEU A 557 17.67 19.48 -1.06
C LEU A 557 18.91 20.14 -1.66
N ILE A 558 18.86 21.47 -1.83
CA ILE A 558 20.01 22.25 -2.36
C ILE A 558 21.21 22.12 -1.44
N ARG A 559 21.03 22.20 -0.13
CA ARG A 559 22.10 22.04 0.87
C ARG A 559 22.71 20.64 0.80
N MET A 560 21.89 19.62 0.75
CA MET A 560 22.32 18.22 0.64
C MET A 560 23.15 18.00 -0.64
N TYR A 561 22.70 18.49 -1.80
CA TYR A 561 23.45 18.40 -3.05
C TYR A 561 24.80 19.13 -3.00
N ARG A 562 24.85 20.31 -2.32
CA ARG A 562 26.12 21.02 -2.12
C ARG A 562 27.10 20.26 -1.23
N ARG A 563 26.60 19.51 -0.25
CA ARG A 563 27.45 18.66 0.60
C ARG A 563 27.94 17.40 -0.13
N ALA A 564 27.11 16.85 -1.01
CA ALA A 564 27.43 15.65 -1.80
C ALA A 564 28.46 15.91 -2.91
N ARG A 565 28.66 17.16 -3.31
CA ARG A 565 29.63 17.59 -4.34
C ARG A 565 31.04 17.70 -3.76
#